data_875d423a1042487493f7c79e466bad68
#
_entry.id   875d423a1042487493f7c79e466bad68
#
_cell.length_a   1.000
_cell.length_b   1.000
_cell.length_c   1.000
_cell.angle_alpha   90.00
_cell.angle_beta   90.00
_cell.angle_gamma   90.00
#
_symmetry.space_group_name_H-M   'P 1'
#
loop_
_entity.id
_entity.type
_entity.pdbx_description
1 polymer ?
#
loop_
_entity_poly.entity_id
_entity_poly.type
_entity_poly.pdbx_seq_one_letter_code
_entity_poly.pdbx_strand_id
1 'polypeptide(L)'
;IKIIMNKGYFEIIRAGINTTFQDLGRKNLYHIGIPFSGAMDNRNFLLANKIVGNKLDLPVIEFAYQGPLLMFNGHKINIVITGDVIFKIRKKNNEIEGNCYETYQLEQGDEIDILSTNKSVYGYLAISGEFDLKFQWGSCSVNTKANIGSNEGKKLNNGQKINISKINSNLEKKKINYFNSKIENIR
;
A
#
# COMPACT_ATOMS: atom_id res chain seq x y z
N ILE A 1 18.72 -17.28 -21.93
CA ILE A 1 18.04 -15.97 -21.77
C ILE A 1 17.96 -15.72 -20.27
N LYS A 2 18.80 -14.81 -19.76
CA LYS A 2 18.75 -14.39 -18.35
C LYS A 2 17.48 -13.60 -18.16
N ILE A 3 16.48 -14.14 -17.48
CA ILE A 3 15.34 -13.39 -16.97
C ILE A 3 15.93 -12.44 -15.92
N ILE A 4 16.12 -11.18 -16.29
CA ILE A 4 16.43 -10.13 -15.33
C ILE A 4 15.13 -9.96 -14.52
N MET A 5 15.07 -10.62 -13.37
CA MET A 5 14.02 -10.33 -12.39
C MET A 5 14.25 -8.88 -11.96
N ASN A 6 13.44 -7.97 -12.45
CA ASN A 6 13.40 -6.58 -12.00
C ASN A 6 12.96 -6.57 -10.53
N LYS A 7 13.91 -6.81 -9.64
CA LYS A 7 13.71 -6.68 -8.21
C LYS A 7 13.95 -5.22 -7.85
N GLY A 8 13.00 -4.62 -7.16
CA GLY A 8 13.13 -3.28 -6.59
C GLY A 8 12.83 -3.34 -5.11
N TYR A 9 13.01 -2.22 -4.44
CA TYR A 9 12.60 -2.04 -3.05
C TYR A 9 12.18 -0.59 -2.81
N PHE A 10 11.39 -0.37 -1.77
CA PHE A 10 11.18 0.95 -1.20
C PHE A 10 12.03 1.12 0.04
N GLU A 11 12.67 2.28 0.17
CA GLU A 11 13.27 2.73 1.42
C GLU A 11 12.31 3.66 2.15
N ILE A 12 12.09 3.40 3.44
CA ILE A 12 11.20 4.19 4.28
C ILE A 12 11.99 5.36 4.87
N ILE A 13 11.80 6.55 4.34
CA ILE A 13 12.42 7.77 4.88
C ILE A 13 11.65 8.25 6.12
N ARG A 14 10.32 8.21 6.05
CA ARG A 14 9.41 8.46 7.16
C ARG A 14 8.30 7.41 7.15
N ALA A 15 8.10 6.72 8.26
CA ALA A 15 7.13 5.62 8.33
C ALA A 15 5.67 6.10 8.46
N GLY A 16 5.43 7.33 8.87
CA GLY A 16 4.08 7.80 9.22
C GLY A 16 3.66 7.35 10.63
N ILE A 17 2.39 7.56 10.97
CA ILE A 17 1.88 7.31 12.32
C ILE A 17 1.60 5.82 12.54
N ASN A 18 0.84 5.21 11.64
CA ASN A 18 0.47 3.79 11.72
C ASN A 18 0.45 3.21 10.31
N THR A 19 1.59 2.74 9.85
CA THR A 19 1.78 2.17 8.52
C THR A 19 2.09 0.68 8.65
N THR A 20 1.25 -0.16 8.06
CA THR A 20 1.30 -1.62 8.16
C THR A 20 0.99 -2.27 6.83
N PHE A 21 1.39 -3.54 6.66
CA PHE A 21 0.88 -4.36 5.57
C PHE A 21 -0.47 -4.96 5.93
N GLN A 22 -1.42 -4.89 5.01
CA GLN A 22 -2.73 -5.48 5.17
C GLN A 22 -3.15 -6.25 3.91
N ASP A 23 -3.86 -7.36 4.13
CA ASP A 23 -4.58 -8.14 3.13
C ASP A 23 -6.05 -8.33 3.56
N LEU A 24 -6.71 -9.40 3.14
CA LEU A 24 -8.08 -9.72 3.55
C LEU A 24 -8.20 -10.32 4.97
N GLY A 25 -7.08 -10.46 5.68
CA GLY A 25 -7.05 -11.00 7.03
C GLY A 25 -7.11 -12.53 7.13
N ARG A 26 -7.06 -13.03 8.36
CA ARG A 26 -7.04 -14.45 8.72
C ARG A 26 -8.45 -14.97 8.96
N LYS A 27 -8.76 -16.11 8.37
CA LYS A 27 -10.10 -16.73 8.54
C LYS A 27 -10.04 -17.94 9.47
N ASN A 28 -11.14 -18.19 10.15
CA ASN A 28 -11.38 -19.43 10.91
C ASN A 28 -10.41 -19.70 12.07
N LEU A 29 -9.85 -18.65 12.71
CA LEU A 29 -8.88 -18.78 13.80
C LEU A 29 -9.35 -18.19 15.14
N TYR A 30 -10.58 -17.66 15.20
CA TYR A 30 -11.13 -17.07 16.43
C TYR A 30 -11.21 -18.03 17.60
N HIS A 31 -11.50 -19.32 17.31
CA HIS A 31 -11.63 -20.34 18.33
C HIS A 31 -10.32 -20.61 19.09
N ILE A 32 -9.18 -20.22 18.56
CA ILE A 32 -7.87 -20.30 19.23
C ILE A 32 -7.33 -18.93 19.62
N GLY A 33 -8.18 -17.89 19.61
CA GLY A 33 -7.83 -16.55 20.07
C GLY A 33 -7.00 -15.70 19.08
N ILE A 34 -6.84 -16.15 17.83
CA ILE A 34 -6.10 -15.38 16.82
C ILE A 34 -7.04 -14.37 16.15
N PRO A 35 -6.70 -13.07 16.17
CA PRO A 35 -7.52 -12.01 15.59
C PRO A 35 -7.56 -12.10 14.05
N PHE A 36 -8.69 -11.74 13.47
CA PHE A 36 -8.90 -11.71 12.02
C PHE A 36 -7.89 -10.75 11.32
N SER A 37 -7.72 -9.56 11.88
CA SER A 37 -6.92 -8.48 11.24
C SER A 37 -7.46 -8.11 9.85
N GLY A 38 -6.60 -7.68 8.92
CA GLY A 38 -7.02 -7.29 7.56
C GLY A 38 -7.26 -5.79 7.43
N ALA A 39 -7.42 -5.36 6.19
CA ALA A 39 -7.65 -3.96 5.85
C ALA A 39 -8.91 -3.41 6.53
N MET A 40 -8.80 -2.21 7.08
CA MET A 40 -9.92 -1.56 7.79
C MET A 40 -11.01 -1.08 6.83
N ASP A 41 -10.64 -0.64 5.63
CA ASP A 41 -11.55 -0.30 4.54
C ASP A 41 -11.33 -1.25 3.36
N ASN A 42 -12.07 -2.36 3.38
CA ASN A 42 -11.98 -3.38 2.33
C ASN A 42 -12.27 -2.83 0.93
N ARG A 43 -13.14 -1.82 0.80
CA ARG A 43 -13.48 -1.24 -0.50
C ARG A 43 -12.27 -0.55 -1.11
N ASN A 44 -11.61 0.33 -0.38
CA ASN A 44 -10.42 1.04 -0.86
C ASN A 44 -9.24 0.10 -1.05
N PHE A 45 -9.07 -0.91 -0.20
CA PHE A 45 -8.11 -1.99 -0.37
C PHE A 45 -8.29 -2.74 -1.70
N LEU A 46 -9.50 -3.22 -2.00
CA LEU A 46 -9.81 -3.94 -3.24
C LEU A 46 -9.65 -3.05 -4.48
N LEU A 47 -10.07 -1.78 -4.41
CA LEU A 47 -9.90 -0.81 -5.48
C LEU A 47 -8.43 -0.54 -5.78
N ALA A 48 -7.58 -0.41 -4.77
CA ALA A 48 -6.14 -0.21 -4.96
C ALA A 48 -5.53 -1.34 -5.80
N ASN A 49 -5.78 -2.58 -5.42
CA ASN A 49 -5.31 -3.75 -6.19
C ASN A 49 -5.89 -3.81 -7.61
N LYS A 50 -7.19 -3.54 -7.76
CA LYS A 50 -7.86 -3.55 -9.07
C LYS A 50 -7.27 -2.53 -10.03
N ILE A 51 -6.98 -1.32 -9.55
CA ILE A 51 -6.45 -0.23 -10.39
C ILE A 51 -5.05 -0.56 -10.91
N VAL A 52 -4.18 -1.11 -10.09
CA VAL A 52 -2.82 -1.51 -10.53
C VAL A 52 -2.78 -2.86 -11.27
N GLY A 53 -3.94 -3.50 -11.46
CA GLY A 53 -4.05 -4.76 -12.20
C GLY A 53 -3.57 -5.99 -11.44
N ASN A 54 -3.61 -5.96 -10.13
CA ASN A 54 -3.28 -7.07 -9.26
C ASN A 54 -4.47 -8.02 -9.06
N LYS A 55 -4.19 -9.20 -8.47
CA LYS A 55 -5.23 -9.99 -7.79
C LYS A 55 -5.77 -9.16 -6.62
N LEU A 56 -7.07 -9.27 -6.35
CA LEU A 56 -7.76 -8.41 -5.38
C LEU A 56 -7.32 -8.62 -3.92
N ASP A 57 -6.73 -9.76 -3.62
CA ASP A 57 -6.32 -10.20 -2.28
C ASP A 57 -4.84 -9.94 -1.98
N LEU A 58 -4.07 -9.36 -2.92
CA LEU A 58 -2.66 -9.07 -2.68
C LEU A 58 -2.46 -8.02 -1.58
N PRO A 59 -1.42 -8.19 -0.76
CA PRO A 59 -1.08 -7.24 0.28
C PRO A 59 -0.81 -5.84 -0.24
N VAL A 60 -1.28 -4.86 0.52
CA VAL A 60 -1.02 -3.43 0.30
C VAL A 60 -0.46 -2.78 1.57
N ILE A 61 0.08 -1.58 1.45
CA ILE A 61 0.40 -0.75 2.60
C ILE A 61 -0.85 0.02 3.00
N GLU A 62 -1.32 -0.18 4.23
CA GLU A 62 -2.35 0.61 4.89
C GLU A 62 -1.68 1.60 5.83
N PHE A 63 -2.17 2.84 5.84
CA PHE A 63 -1.71 3.90 6.75
C PHE A 63 -2.89 4.69 7.31
N ALA A 64 -2.68 5.29 8.48
CA ALA A 64 -3.69 6.11 9.14
C ALA A 64 -3.17 7.53 9.38
N TYR A 65 -4.00 8.53 9.13
CA TYR A 65 -3.74 9.96 9.29
C TYR A 65 -2.55 10.47 8.45
N GLN A 66 -1.32 10.30 8.89
CA GLN A 66 -0.11 10.59 8.13
C GLN A 66 0.51 9.29 7.64
N GLY A 67 0.69 9.18 6.33
CA GLY A 67 1.32 8.02 5.71
C GLY A 67 2.84 8.15 5.59
N PRO A 68 3.47 7.16 4.94
CA PRO A 68 4.91 7.12 4.79
C PRO A 68 5.42 8.08 3.72
N LEU A 69 6.70 8.47 3.86
CA LEU A 69 7.55 8.95 2.77
C LEU A 69 8.45 7.80 2.34
N LEU A 70 8.28 7.36 1.11
CA LEU A 70 8.98 6.21 0.52
C LEU A 70 9.80 6.65 -0.68
N MET A 71 11.05 6.17 -0.78
CA MET A 71 11.88 6.32 -1.97
C MET A 71 11.94 4.98 -2.71
N PHE A 72 11.62 5.00 -4.00
CA PHE A 72 11.68 3.80 -4.85
C PHE A 72 13.09 3.56 -5.40
N ASN A 73 13.56 2.34 -5.26
CA ASN A 73 14.84 1.86 -5.79
C ASN A 73 14.57 0.66 -6.71
N GLY A 74 14.52 0.90 -8.00
CA GLY A 74 14.24 -0.10 -9.03
C GLY A 74 14.06 0.53 -10.40
N HIS A 75 13.82 -0.29 -11.43
CA HIS A 75 13.71 0.23 -12.79
C HIS A 75 12.42 1.05 -12.99
N LYS A 76 11.28 0.40 -12.91
CA LYS A 76 9.95 1.03 -13.07
C LYS A 76 8.88 0.26 -12.31
N ILE A 77 7.92 0.97 -11.71
CA ILE A 77 6.76 0.38 -11.08
C ILE A 77 5.58 1.36 -11.15
N ASN A 78 4.37 0.85 -11.31
CA ASN A 78 3.17 1.67 -11.10
C ASN A 78 2.71 1.53 -9.66
N ILE A 79 2.23 2.65 -9.13
CA ILE A 79 1.58 2.70 -7.82
C ILE A 79 0.19 3.34 -7.95
N VAL A 80 -0.64 3.12 -6.96
CA VAL A 80 -1.90 3.85 -6.76
C VAL A 80 -2.09 4.10 -5.27
N ILE A 81 -2.70 5.24 -4.98
CA ILE A 81 -3.19 5.55 -3.63
C ILE A 81 -4.71 5.63 -3.70
N THR A 82 -5.39 4.97 -2.75
CA THR A 82 -6.84 5.01 -2.57
C THR A 82 -7.20 5.47 -1.17
N GLY A 83 -8.40 6.02 -1.04
CA GLY A 83 -8.85 6.77 0.13
C GLY A 83 -8.98 8.26 -0.19
N ASP A 84 -9.25 9.08 0.81
CA ASP A 84 -9.21 10.54 0.69
C ASP A 84 -7.88 11.05 1.28
N VAL A 85 -6.86 11.11 0.42
CA VAL A 85 -5.44 11.25 0.82
C VAL A 85 -4.78 12.39 0.04
N ILE A 86 -4.01 13.19 0.75
CA ILE A 86 -3.16 14.24 0.18
C ILE A 86 -1.74 13.70 0.10
N PHE A 87 -1.18 13.63 -1.10
CA PHE A 87 0.17 13.13 -1.33
C PHE A 87 0.85 13.81 -2.51
N LYS A 88 2.15 13.71 -2.54
CA LYS A 88 3.01 14.23 -3.61
C LYS A 88 3.95 13.15 -4.12
N ILE A 89 4.31 13.25 -5.37
CA ILE A 89 5.35 12.43 -6.00
C ILE A 89 6.49 13.36 -6.38
N ARG A 90 7.67 13.13 -5.81
CA ARG A 90 8.88 13.87 -6.14
C ARG A 90 9.71 13.07 -7.12
N LYS A 91 9.96 13.66 -8.26
CA LYS A 91 10.87 13.16 -9.29
C LYS A 91 12.11 14.05 -9.35
N LYS A 92 13.18 13.56 -9.98
CA LYS A 92 14.47 14.28 -10.06
C LYS A 92 14.37 15.78 -10.38
N ASN A 93 13.42 16.18 -11.25
CA ASN A 93 13.28 17.57 -11.74
C ASN A 93 11.86 18.13 -11.54
N ASN A 94 10.97 17.44 -10.86
CA ASN A 94 9.58 17.84 -10.75
C ASN A 94 8.91 17.26 -9.50
N GLU A 95 7.98 18.00 -8.92
CA GLU A 95 7.06 17.54 -7.87
C GLU A 95 5.63 17.59 -8.43
N ILE A 96 4.88 16.54 -8.25
CA ILE A 96 3.51 16.38 -8.74
C ILE A 96 2.59 16.17 -7.55
N GLU A 97 1.54 16.97 -7.43
CA GLU A 97 0.42 16.65 -6.54
C GLU A 97 -0.34 15.45 -7.09
N GLY A 98 -0.50 14.41 -6.27
CA GLY A 98 -1.13 13.18 -6.70
C GLY A 98 -2.65 13.20 -6.51
N ASN A 99 -3.36 12.55 -7.43
CA ASN A 99 -4.78 12.29 -7.33
C ASN A 99 -5.01 10.83 -6.88
N CYS A 100 -5.86 10.62 -5.89
CA CYS A 100 -6.27 9.28 -5.50
C CYS A 100 -6.98 8.57 -6.66
N TYR A 101 -6.90 7.23 -6.67
CA TYR A 101 -7.49 6.34 -7.70
C TYR A 101 -6.91 6.52 -9.11
N GLU A 102 -5.74 7.11 -9.23
CA GLU A 102 -4.97 7.25 -10.45
C GLU A 102 -3.60 6.59 -10.30
N THR A 103 -3.13 5.89 -11.35
CA THR A 103 -1.82 5.24 -11.32
C THR A 103 -0.72 6.21 -11.68
N TYR A 104 0.38 6.12 -10.95
CA TYR A 104 1.61 6.86 -11.19
C TYR A 104 2.76 5.89 -11.40
N GLN A 105 3.58 6.15 -12.41
CA GLN A 105 4.80 5.39 -12.64
C GLN A 105 5.97 6.03 -11.90
N LEU A 106 6.66 5.23 -11.11
CA LEU A 106 7.90 5.58 -10.42
C LEU A 106 9.09 4.95 -11.10
N GLU A 107 10.22 5.65 -11.05
CA GLU A 107 11.54 5.22 -11.49
C GLU A 107 12.53 5.34 -10.33
N GLN A 108 13.78 4.92 -10.58
CA GLN A 108 14.86 4.96 -9.59
C GLN A 108 15.01 6.35 -8.95
N GLY A 109 14.90 6.41 -7.63
CA GLY A 109 15.06 7.62 -6.83
C GLY A 109 13.80 8.49 -6.71
N ASP A 110 12.69 8.12 -7.37
CA ASP A 110 11.41 8.83 -7.17
C ASP A 110 10.87 8.57 -5.75
N GLU A 111 10.28 9.61 -5.17
CA GLU A 111 9.71 9.56 -3.83
C GLU A 111 8.18 9.71 -3.86
N ILE A 112 7.52 9.04 -2.94
CA ILE A 112 6.10 9.21 -2.63
C ILE A 112 6.00 9.78 -1.23
N ASP A 113 5.50 11.00 -1.08
CA ASP A 113 5.28 11.66 0.20
C ASP A 113 3.78 11.70 0.53
N ILE A 114 3.34 10.82 1.42
CA ILE A 114 1.94 10.76 1.86
C ILE A 114 1.79 11.67 3.07
N LEU A 115 1.22 12.85 2.84
CA LEU A 115 1.17 13.93 3.82
C LEU A 115 0.11 13.70 4.88
N SER A 116 -1.13 13.43 4.45
CA SER A 116 -2.24 13.21 5.38
C SER A 116 -3.43 12.54 4.68
N THR A 117 -4.26 11.89 5.47
CA THR A 117 -5.66 11.65 5.09
C THR A 117 -6.49 12.92 5.35
N ASN A 118 -7.58 13.10 4.61
CA ASN A 118 -8.48 14.24 4.76
C ASN A 118 -9.75 13.83 5.54
N LYS A 119 -10.79 13.33 4.86
CA LYS A 119 -12.03 12.89 5.51
C LYS A 119 -12.00 11.44 5.98
N SER A 120 -11.18 10.61 5.37
CA SER A 120 -10.97 9.21 5.80
C SER A 120 -9.89 9.13 6.86
N VAL A 121 -9.96 8.10 7.72
CA VAL A 121 -8.88 7.79 8.66
C VAL A 121 -7.78 7.00 7.96
N TYR A 122 -8.16 6.08 7.07
CA TYR A 122 -7.26 5.15 6.41
C TYR A 122 -7.06 5.47 4.94
N GLY A 123 -5.85 5.23 4.46
CA GLY A 123 -5.49 5.22 3.05
C GLY A 123 -4.67 3.99 2.71
N TYR A 124 -4.61 3.65 1.42
CA TYR A 124 -3.95 2.45 0.91
C TYR A 124 -3.01 2.80 -0.22
N LEU A 125 -1.83 2.21 -0.21
CA LEU A 125 -0.87 2.26 -1.31
C LEU A 125 -0.66 0.86 -1.84
N ALA A 126 -1.03 0.63 -3.11
CA ALA A 126 -0.73 -0.58 -3.85
C ALA A 126 0.31 -0.33 -4.93
N ILE A 127 1.09 -1.36 -5.23
CA ILE A 127 2.07 -1.39 -6.32
C ILE A 127 1.59 -2.35 -7.42
N SER A 128 2.00 -2.14 -8.67
CA SER A 128 1.80 -3.13 -9.74
C SER A 128 2.79 -4.29 -9.56
N GLY A 129 2.44 -5.22 -8.69
CA GLY A 129 3.33 -6.31 -8.29
C GLY A 129 3.05 -6.82 -6.89
N GLU A 130 4.05 -7.46 -6.31
CA GLU A 130 3.95 -8.15 -5.03
C GLU A 130 5.10 -7.73 -4.12
N PHE A 131 4.78 -7.36 -2.88
CA PHE A 131 5.79 -7.18 -1.83
C PHE A 131 6.34 -8.53 -1.38
N ASP A 132 7.61 -8.57 -0.99
CA ASP A 132 8.24 -9.76 -0.41
C ASP A 132 7.93 -9.84 1.08
N LEU A 133 6.83 -10.53 1.40
CA LEU A 133 6.27 -10.57 2.75
C LEU A 133 6.19 -12.00 3.28
N LYS A 134 6.38 -12.14 4.60
CA LYS A 134 6.11 -13.38 5.31
C LYS A 134 4.62 -13.46 5.65
N PHE A 135 4.03 -14.61 5.35
CA PHE A 135 2.65 -14.94 5.73
C PHE A 135 2.65 -15.76 7.02
N GLN A 136 1.70 -15.47 7.87
CA GLN A 136 1.46 -16.20 9.12
C GLN A 136 -0.02 -16.57 9.20
N TRP A 137 -0.28 -17.87 9.28
CA TRP A 137 -1.64 -18.44 9.22
C TRP A 137 -2.44 -17.94 8.02
N GLY A 138 -1.82 -17.98 6.83
CA GLY A 138 -2.47 -17.64 5.55
C GLY A 138 -2.68 -16.15 5.28
N SER A 139 -2.15 -15.24 6.12
CA SER A 139 -2.27 -13.79 5.94
C SER A 139 -0.97 -13.08 6.32
N CYS A 140 -0.68 -11.97 5.63
CA CYS A 140 0.39 -11.08 5.99
C CYS A 140 -0.07 -9.91 6.88
N SER A 141 -1.39 -9.76 7.06
CA SER A 141 -1.97 -8.63 7.83
C SER A 141 -1.34 -8.48 9.19
N VAL A 142 -0.91 -7.27 9.47
CA VAL A 142 -0.25 -6.92 10.73
C VAL A 142 -1.28 -6.59 11.79
N ASN A 143 -1.13 -7.20 12.97
CA ASN A 143 -1.81 -6.80 14.19
C ASN A 143 -0.75 -6.45 15.24
N THR A 144 -0.56 -5.16 15.46
CA THR A 144 0.51 -4.66 16.35
C THR A 144 0.27 -4.95 17.83
N LYS A 145 -0.97 -5.20 18.25
CA LYS A 145 -1.29 -5.57 19.64
C LYS A 145 -0.97 -7.04 19.94
N ALA A 146 -1.18 -7.91 18.95
CA ALA A 146 -0.91 -9.33 19.09
C ALA A 146 0.50 -9.73 18.59
N ASN A 147 1.25 -8.82 17.98
CA ASN A 147 2.52 -9.08 17.30
C ASN A 147 2.41 -10.19 16.25
N ILE A 148 1.36 -10.12 15.42
CA ILE A 148 1.04 -11.12 14.41
C ILE A 148 1.10 -10.48 13.02
N GLY A 149 1.57 -11.24 12.03
CA GLY A 149 1.63 -10.85 10.61
C GLY A 149 3.04 -10.61 10.10
N SER A 150 3.13 -10.03 8.90
CA SER A 150 4.42 -9.63 8.31
C SER A 150 5.11 -8.58 9.17
N ASN A 151 6.38 -8.28 8.86
CA ASN A 151 7.18 -7.34 9.62
C ASN A 151 7.20 -7.64 11.14
N GLU A 152 7.21 -8.92 11.52
CA GLU A 152 7.17 -9.38 12.92
C GLU A 152 5.96 -8.85 13.71
N GLY A 153 4.84 -8.61 13.03
CA GLY A 153 3.64 -8.03 13.65
C GLY A 153 3.77 -6.56 14.04
N LYS A 154 4.77 -5.85 13.53
CA LYS A 154 5.06 -4.45 13.87
C LYS A 154 4.70 -3.53 12.72
N LYS A 155 4.42 -2.26 13.03
CA LYS A 155 4.35 -1.19 12.03
C LYS A 155 5.71 -0.98 11.36
N LEU A 156 5.69 -0.38 10.17
CA LEU A 156 6.90 0.00 9.46
C LEU A 156 7.68 1.10 10.21
N ASN A 157 9.01 1.10 10.05
CA ASN A 157 9.90 2.03 10.73
C ASN A 157 10.78 2.79 9.74
N ASN A 158 11.27 3.95 10.15
CA ASN A 158 12.22 4.75 9.37
C ASN A 158 13.50 3.94 9.09
N GLY A 159 14.06 4.11 7.89
CA GLY A 159 15.27 3.41 7.44
C GLY A 159 15.06 1.96 7.02
N GLN A 160 13.85 1.42 7.18
CA GLN A 160 13.53 0.05 6.77
C GLN A 160 13.42 -0.05 5.24
N LYS A 161 13.84 -1.19 4.68
CA LYS A 161 13.64 -1.53 3.27
C LYS A 161 12.47 -2.50 3.11
N ILE A 162 11.62 -2.20 2.14
CA ILE A 162 10.49 -3.05 1.74
C ILE A 162 10.85 -3.66 0.39
N ASN A 163 11.22 -4.93 0.37
CA ASN A 163 11.55 -5.63 -0.87
C ASN A 163 10.30 -5.93 -1.70
N ILE A 164 10.48 -5.93 -3.02
CA ILE A 164 9.46 -6.31 -3.99
C ILE A 164 9.87 -7.65 -4.58
N SER A 165 9.02 -8.65 -4.45
CA SER A 165 9.26 -10.00 -4.98
C SER A 165 8.98 -10.09 -6.48
N LYS A 166 8.00 -9.31 -6.96
CA LYS A 166 7.55 -9.32 -8.35
C LYS A 166 7.05 -7.94 -8.78
N ILE A 167 7.41 -7.52 -10.00
CA ILE A 167 6.87 -6.35 -10.68
C ILE A 167 6.15 -6.83 -11.94
N ASN A 168 4.91 -6.39 -12.13
CA ASN A 168 4.15 -6.72 -13.32
C ASN A 168 4.65 -5.91 -14.52
N SER A 169 4.81 -6.55 -15.67
CA SER A 169 5.32 -5.92 -16.89
C SER A 169 4.32 -4.97 -17.56
N ASN A 170 3.03 -5.17 -17.32
CA ASN A 170 1.99 -4.29 -17.86
C ASN A 170 1.82 -3.06 -16.96
N LEU A 171 2.40 -1.94 -17.39
CA LEU A 171 2.39 -0.67 -16.68
C LEU A 171 1.40 0.33 -17.30
N GLU A 172 0.20 -0.10 -17.65
CA GLU A 172 -0.85 0.78 -18.16
C GLU A 172 -1.24 1.83 -17.12
N LYS A 173 -1.40 3.07 -17.59
CA LYS A 173 -1.97 4.13 -16.77
C LYS A 173 -3.48 3.94 -16.66
N LYS A 174 -3.98 3.89 -15.44
CA LYS A 174 -5.42 3.76 -15.16
C LYS A 174 -5.88 4.87 -14.23
N LYS A 175 -7.09 5.32 -14.46
CA LYS A 175 -7.79 6.28 -13.59
C LYS A 175 -9.23 5.82 -13.41
N ILE A 176 -9.70 5.85 -12.20
CA ILE A 176 -11.12 5.62 -11.89
C ILE A 176 -11.68 6.91 -11.32
N ASN A 177 -12.73 7.43 -11.95
CA ASN A 177 -13.51 8.52 -11.38
C ASN A 177 -14.33 7.96 -10.21
N TYR A 178 -13.83 8.15 -9.00
CA TYR A 178 -14.50 7.72 -7.80
C TYR A 178 -15.45 8.81 -7.32
N PHE A 179 -16.76 8.55 -7.43
CA PHE A 179 -17.76 9.38 -6.77
C PHE A 179 -17.85 8.94 -5.31
N ASN A 180 -17.30 9.73 -4.42
CA ASN A 180 -17.67 9.65 -3.02
C ASN A 180 -19.14 10.08 -2.93
N SER A 181 -20.06 9.10 -2.87
CA SER A 181 -21.43 9.42 -2.48
C SER A 181 -21.33 10.03 -1.09
N LYS A 182 -21.53 11.32 -0.98
CA LYS A 182 -21.68 11.99 0.30
C LYS A 182 -22.83 11.29 1.01
N ILE A 183 -22.54 10.52 2.02
CA ILE A 183 -23.53 10.09 2.99
C ILE A 183 -23.79 11.34 3.84
N GLU A 184 -24.67 12.21 3.37
CA GLU A 184 -24.95 13.47 4.06
C GLU A 184 -25.83 13.28 5.30
N ASN A 185 -26.47 12.12 5.47
CA ASN A 185 -27.34 11.87 6.63
C ASN A 185 -27.37 10.38 6.99
N ILE A 186 -26.56 9.97 7.95
CA ILE A 186 -26.93 8.87 8.83
C ILE A 186 -27.55 9.52 10.07
N ARG A 187 -28.87 9.54 10.14
CA ARG A 187 -29.61 9.79 11.37
C ARG A 187 -29.81 8.50 12.13
#